data_f4487e3a9083c94d30c10c225e076905
#
_entry.id   f4487e3a9083c94d30c10c225e076905
#
_cell.length_a   1.000
_cell.length_b   1.000
_cell.length_c   1.000
_cell.angle_alpha   90.00
_cell.angle_beta   90.00
_cell.angle_gamma   90.00
#
_symmetry.space_group_name_H-M   'P 1'
#
loop_
_entity.id
_entity.type
_entity.pdbx_description
1 polymer ?
#
loop_
_entity_poly.entity_id
_entity_poly.type
_entity_poly.pdbx_seq_one_letter_code
_entity_poly.pdbx_strand_id
1 'polypeptide(L)'
;INENPNSSAVDIKTFLNMSFDEPDKQDRSLHYKWQVRVAIYKALLYTAGFECSSDYKISFPTNADVRKVVDESVSSTNNLTLEQAKEWFLKAREHRKELFSSNGKLWLEDDCVSMLNMIACKNSDDRYFNGYKVLLGAKMYHTKDRTIDVSNEIYGHLCNGKIVILDLSVGNAALRDKLSKKIAAYIFNSSMDCFTRGETPPNIVLYIEEAHNLIGKENKLTDTWPRIAKEGAKYRISLVYATQEVSSVHPNILANTENWIVSHINSEREVRELAKFYDFSDFSKSLLRSQDVGFSRVKTLSSPFVVPIQIDKFDPERIKRERTSQ
;
A
#
# COMPACT_ATOMS: atom_id res chain seq x y z
N ILE A 1 -14.92 -12.88 7.11
CA ILE A 1 -16.22 -12.51 6.48
C ILE A 1 -16.80 -13.84 6.04
N ASN A 2 -17.81 -14.34 6.80
CA ASN A 2 -18.47 -15.62 6.54
C ASN A 2 -19.15 -15.62 5.17
N GLU A 3 -19.00 -16.74 4.45
CA GLU A 3 -19.58 -17.04 3.16
C GLU A 3 -21.10 -17.27 3.25
N ASN A 4 -21.84 -16.21 3.50
CA ASN A 4 -23.28 -16.22 3.27
C ASN A 4 -23.57 -15.17 2.21
N PRO A 5 -24.11 -15.53 1.02
CA PRO A 5 -24.34 -14.59 -0.06
C PRO A 5 -25.59 -13.74 0.22
N ASN A 6 -25.55 -12.95 1.30
CA ASN A 6 -26.49 -11.85 1.46
C ASN A 6 -26.11 -10.77 0.46
N SER A 7 -27.07 -10.30 -0.33
CA SER A 7 -26.90 -9.24 -1.36
C SER A 7 -26.13 -8.01 -0.86
N SER A 8 -26.18 -7.72 0.42
CA SER A 8 -25.43 -6.63 1.07
C SER A 8 -23.91 -6.83 1.13
N ALA A 9 -23.43 -8.07 1.15
CA ALA A 9 -21.98 -8.37 1.09
C ALA A 9 -21.43 -8.16 -0.32
N VAL A 10 -22.26 -8.24 -1.35
CA VAL A 10 -21.88 -8.07 -2.76
C VAL A 10 -21.45 -6.62 -3.02
N ASP A 11 -22.24 -5.61 -2.60
CA ASP A 11 -21.92 -4.20 -2.82
C ASP A 11 -20.57 -3.81 -2.15
N ILE A 12 -20.37 -4.23 -0.90
CA ILE A 12 -19.09 -3.99 -0.19
C ILE A 12 -17.93 -4.70 -0.88
N LYS A 13 -18.11 -5.96 -1.29
CA LYS A 13 -17.07 -6.73 -1.97
C LYS A 13 -16.73 -6.11 -3.33
N THR A 14 -17.72 -5.67 -4.08
CA THR A 14 -17.54 -4.96 -5.36
C THR A 14 -16.73 -3.70 -5.13
N PHE A 15 -17.11 -2.86 -4.16
CA PHE A 15 -16.37 -1.64 -3.80
C PHE A 15 -14.90 -1.92 -3.44
N LEU A 16 -14.61 -2.94 -2.62
CA LEU A 16 -13.26 -3.28 -2.19
C LEU A 16 -12.35 -3.78 -3.34
N ASN A 17 -12.94 -4.25 -4.43
CA ASN A 17 -12.22 -4.74 -5.61
C ASN A 17 -12.16 -3.71 -6.75
N MET A 18 -12.73 -2.51 -6.59
CA MET A 18 -12.66 -1.46 -7.61
C MET A 18 -11.27 -0.89 -7.75
N SER A 19 -10.87 -0.58 -8.99
CA SER A 19 -9.76 0.32 -9.27
C SER A 19 -10.27 1.74 -9.50
N PHE A 20 -9.54 2.70 -8.95
CA PHE A 20 -9.75 4.13 -9.17
C PHE A 20 -8.60 4.77 -9.94
N ASP A 21 -7.74 3.95 -10.54
CA ASP A 21 -6.64 4.42 -11.39
C ASP A 21 -7.20 5.16 -12.61
N GLU A 22 -6.56 6.28 -12.95
CA GLU A 22 -6.96 7.07 -14.11
C GLU A 22 -6.64 6.30 -15.41
N PRO A 23 -7.61 6.04 -16.28
CA PRO A 23 -7.36 5.39 -17.56
C PRO A 23 -6.62 6.31 -18.51
N ASP A 24 -6.12 5.77 -19.63
CA ASP A 24 -5.51 6.56 -20.69
C ASP A 24 -6.49 7.64 -21.18
N LYS A 25 -6.04 8.89 -21.17
CA LYS A 25 -6.83 10.07 -21.58
C LYS A 25 -7.25 10.01 -23.05
N GLN A 26 -6.61 9.19 -23.86
CA GLN A 26 -6.97 8.99 -25.27
C GLN A 26 -8.28 8.21 -25.40
N ASP A 27 -8.62 7.32 -24.45
CA ASP A 27 -9.93 6.67 -24.40
C ASP A 27 -10.95 7.53 -23.67
N ARG A 28 -11.60 8.41 -24.44
CA ARG A 28 -12.61 9.33 -23.91
C ARG A 28 -13.77 8.63 -23.23
N SER A 29 -14.14 7.41 -23.67
CA SER A 29 -15.26 6.67 -23.10
C SER A 29 -14.93 6.13 -21.70
N LEU A 30 -13.75 5.52 -21.54
CA LEU A 30 -13.27 5.03 -20.25
C LEU A 30 -13.01 6.20 -19.29
N HIS A 31 -12.44 7.30 -19.77
CA HIS A 31 -12.17 8.48 -18.96
C HIS A 31 -13.48 9.12 -18.44
N TYR A 32 -14.52 9.21 -19.29
CA TYR A 32 -15.85 9.67 -18.90
C TYR A 32 -16.43 8.82 -17.74
N LYS A 33 -16.42 7.51 -17.88
CA LYS A 33 -16.91 6.58 -16.87
C LYS A 33 -16.10 6.67 -15.57
N TRP A 34 -14.78 6.77 -15.68
CA TRP A 34 -13.89 6.96 -14.54
C TRP A 34 -14.22 8.26 -13.77
N GLN A 35 -14.46 9.37 -14.45
CA GLN A 35 -14.85 10.63 -13.80
C GLN A 35 -16.13 10.50 -12.98
N VAL A 36 -17.16 9.82 -13.52
CA VAL A 36 -18.41 9.54 -12.78
C VAL A 36 -18.14 8.66 -11.57
N ARG A 37 -17.38 7.57 -11.75
CA ARG A 37 -16.99 6.64 -10.68
C ARG A 37 -16.27 7.36 -9.55
N VAL A 38 -15.28 8.18 -9.86
CA VAL A 38 -14.51 8.96 -8.89
C VAL A 38 -15.39 9.99 -8.17
N ALA A 39 -16.34 10.61 -8.85
CA ALA A 39 -17.26 11.55 -8.21
C ALA A 39 -18.18 10.86 -7.20
N ILE A 40 -18.74 9.69 -7.54
CA ILE A 40 -19.52 8.86 -6.60
C ILE A 40 -18.66 8.40 -5.42
N TYR A 41 -17.44 7.98 -5.66
CA TYR A 41 -16.49 7.60 -4.61
C TYR A 41 -16.25 8.75 -3.62
N LYS A 42 -16.04 9.96 -4.12
CA LYS A 42 -15.86 11.16 -3.27
C LYS A 42 -17.12 11.46 -2.44
N ALA A 43 -18.31 11.33 -3.04
CA ALA A 43 -19.57 11.48 -2.32
C ALA A 43 -19.76 10.38 -1.24
N LEU A 44 -19.31 9.15 -1.50
CA LEU A 44 -19.32 8.06 -0.54
C LEU A 44 -18.39 8.34 0.65
N LEU A 45 -17.16 8.79 0.40
CA LEU A 45 -16.21 9.18 1.45
C LEU A 45 -16.76 10.34 2.29
N TYR A 46 -17.33 11.35 1.66
CA TYR A 46 -17.99 12.46 2.35
C TYR A 46 -19.13 11.96 3.26
N THR A 47 -19.97 11.06 2.76
CA THR A 47 -21.05 10.44 3.55
C THR A 47 -20.54 9.66 4.75
N ALA A 48 -19.38 9.01 4.61
CA ALA A 48 -18.68 8.34 5.71
C ALA A 48 -17.96 9.31 6.67
N GLY A 49 -18.05 10.62 6.43
CA GLY A 49 -17.48 11.67 7.28
C GLY A 49 -15.97 11.85 7.14
N PHE A 50 -15.38 11.49 5.99
CA PHE A 50 -14.02 11.89 5.66
C PHE A 50 -13.97 13.40 5.38
N GLU A 51 -13.06 14.09 6.06
CA GLU A 51 -12.95 15.54 5.96
C GLU A 51 -12.24 15.96 4.66
N CYS A 52 -12.71 17.07 4.09
CA CYS A 52 -12.07 17.75 2.98
C CYS A 52 -12.08 19.27 3.22
N SER A 53 -11.41 20.04 2.35
CA SER A 53 -11.50 21.50 2.40
C SER A 53 -12.94 21.98 2.22
N SER A 54 -13.37 23.03 2.92
CA SER A 54 -14.70 23.63 2.80
C SER A 54 -15.03 24.07 1.37
N ASP A 55 -14.02 24.47 0.61
CA ASP A 55 -14.17 24.98 -0.76
C ASP A 55 -14.08 23.88 -1.82
N TYR A 56 -13.98 22.61 -1.36
CA TYR A 56 -13.82 21.48 -2.28
C TYR A 56 -15.10 21.24 -3.08
N LYS A 57 -14.96 21.30 -4.39
CA LYS A 57 -16.05 21.07 -5.34
C LYS A 57 -15.69 19.95 -6.29
N ILE A 58 -16.69 19.24 -6.77
CA ILE A 58 -16.53 18.17 -7.75
C ILE A 58 -17.33 18.47 -9.01
N SER A 59 -16.84 17.92 -10.10
CA SER A 59 -17.51 17.97 -11.39
C SER A 59 -17.49 16.56 -11.99
N PHE A 60 -18.57 16.19 -12.66
CA PHE A 60 -18.65 14.92 -13.38
C PHE A 60 -19.52 15.08 -14.63
N PRO A 61 -19.21 14.32 -15.68
CA PRO A 61 -19.92 14.45 -16.94
C PRO A 61 -21.32 13.79 -16.88
N THR A 62 -22.31 14.45 -17.47
CA THR A 62 -23.66 13.92 -17.68
C THR A 62 -24.22 14.41 -19.02
N ASN A 63 -25.20 13.71 -19.58
CA ASN A 63 -26.01 14.21 -20.69
C ASN A 63 -27.25 14.96 -20.20
N ALA A 64 -27.92 15.66 -21.09
CA ALA A 64 -29.11 16.47 -20.76
C ALA A 64 -30.28 15.60 -20.28
N ASP A 65 -30.44 14.40 -20.87
CA ASP A 65 -31.55 13.51 -20.54
C ASP A 65 -31.40 12.94 -19.12
N VAL A 66 -30.16 12.50 -18.76
CA VAL A 66 -29.85 12.06 -17.39
C VAL A 66 -30.13 13.17 -16.38
N ARG A 67 -29.74 14.42 -16.68
CA ARG A 67 -30.01 15.54 -15.75
C ARG A 67 -31.50 15.78 -15.56
N LYS A 68 -32.28 15.78 -16.62
CA LYS A 68 -33.74 15.98 -16.54
C LYS A 68 -34.42 14.90 -15.72
N VAL A 69 -34.02 13.64 -15.88
CA VAL A 69 -34.62 12.53 -15.12
C VAL A 69 -34.23 12.60 -13.65
N VAL A 70 -32.99 12.93 -13.35
CA VAL A 70 -32.48 12.94 -11.95
C VAL A 70 -32.97 14.20 -11.20
N ASP A 71 -32.78 15.38 -11.78
CA ASP A 71 -33.16 16.64 -11.18
C ASP A 71 -33.18 17.77 -12.23
N GLU A 72 -34.35 18.14 -12.68
CA GLU A 72 -34.51 19.18 -13.70
C GLU A 72 -34.07 20.58 -13.24
N SER A 73 -34.02 20.81 -11.91
CA SER A 73 -33.51 22.05 -11.31
C SER A 73 -32.01 22.22 -11.42
N VAL A 74 -31.27 21.12 -11.62
CA VAL A 74 -29.80 21.12 -11.73
C VAL A 74 -29.37 21.23 -13.19
N SER A 75 -29.10 22.45 -13.63
CA SER A 75 -28.70 22.75 -15.02
C SER A 75 -27.29 22.21 -15.37
N SER A 76 -26.44 22.04 -14.39
CA SER A 76 -25.05 21.57 -14.57
C SER A 76 -24.57 20.74 -13.39
N THR A 77 -23.77 19.69 -13.68
CA THR A 77 -23.05 18.88 -12.69
C THR A 77 -21.62 19.35 -12.48
N ASN A 78 -21.32 20.59 -12.84
CA ASN A 78 -20.02 21.22 -12.61
C ASN A 78 -20.03 22.00 -11.29
N ASN A 79 -18.90 21.94 -10.58
CA ASN A 79 -18.68 22.72 -9.35
C ASN A 79 -19.70 22.48 -8.24
N LEU A 80 -20.22 21.27 -8.11
CA LEU A 80 -21.10 20.88 -7.01
C LEU A 80 -20.30 20.71 -5.71
N THR A 81 -20.92 21.12 -4.59
CA THR A 81 -20.40 20.69 -3.28
C THR A 81 -20.59 19.19 -3.11
N LEU A 82 -19.85 18.56 -2.19
CA LEU A 82 -19.99 17.12 -1.94
C LEU A 82 -21.39 16.76 -1.42
N GLU A 83 -22.03 17.66 -0.66
CA GLU A 83 -23.42 17.46 -0.22
C GLU A 83 -24.39 17.50 -1.40
N GLN A 84 -24.28 18.50 -2.27
CA GLN A 84 -25.12 18.59 -3.48
C GLN A 84 -24.92 17.39 -4.40
N ALA A 85 -23.68 16.94 -4.57
CA ALA A 85 -23.38 15.77 -5.37
C ALA A 85 -23.94 14.48 -4.75
N LYS A 86 -23.84 14.32 -3.44
CA LYS A 86 -24.44 13.20 -2.71
C LYS A 86 -25.95 13.14 -2.92
N GLU A 87 -26.66 14.26 -2.73
CA GLU A 87 -28.10 14.33 -2.94
C GLU A 87 -28.47 14.00 -4.38
N TRP A 88 -27.75 14.57 -5.34
CA TRP A 88 -27.94 14.28 -6.75
C TRP A 88 -27.76 12.81 -7.08
N PHE A 89 -26.70 12.17 -6.56
CA PHE A 89 -26.41 10.76 -6.76
C PHE A 89 -27.44 9.84 -6.08
N LEU A 90 -28.01 10.23 -4.94
CA LEU A 90 -29.11 9.48 -4.33
C LEU A 90 -30.35 9.48 -5.19
N LYS A 91 -30.74 10.64 -5.79
CA LYS A 91 -31.81 10.71 -6.79
C LYS A 91 -31.49 9.86 -8.03
N ALA A 92 -30.25 9.93 -8.53
CA ALA A 92 -29.82 9.09 -9.66
C ALA A 92 -29.93 7.60 -9.36
N ARG A 93 -29.68 7.16 -8.11
CA ARG A 93 -29.91 5.78 -7.69
C ARG A 93 -31.38 5.36 -7.81
N GLU A 94 -32.31 6.20 -7.43
CA GLU A 94 -33.75 5.91 -7.52
C GLU A 94 -34.19 5.68 -8.97
N HIS A 95 -33.67 6.48 -9.89
CA HIS A 95 -33.99 6.42 -11.33
C HIS A 95 -33.02 5.57 -12.16
N ARG A 96 -32.13 4.76 -11.53
CA ARG A 96 -31.01 4.08 -12.20
C ARG A 96 -31.37 3.27 -13.43
N LYS A 97 -32.59 2.73 -13.52
CA LYS A 97 -33.07 1.94 -14.65
C LYS A 97 -33.55 2.80 -15.83
N GLU A 98 -33.71 4.09 -15.63
CA GLU A 98 -34.22 5.06 -16.61
C GLU A 98 -33.08 5.93 -17.17
N LEU A 99 -31.89 5.85 -16.56
CA LEU A 99 -30.74 6.67 -16.96
C LEU A 99 -29.95 6.00 -18.07
N PHE A 100 -30.01 6.56 -19.26
CA PHE A 100 -29.28 6.07 -20.42
C PHE A 100 -28.24 7.07 -20.91
N SER A 101 -27.10 6.55 -21.32
CA SER A 101 -26.08 7.31 -22.03
C SER A 101 -26.49 7.50 -23.49
N SER A 102 -25.83 8.41 -24.19
CA SER A 102 -26.13 8.72 -25.61
C SER A 102 -26.04 7.53 -26.59
N ASN A 103 -25.38 6.45 -26.18
CA ASN A 103 -25.26 5.20 -26.94
C ASN A 103 -26.33 4.15 -26.56
N GLY A 104 -27.33 4.52 -25.77
CA GLY A 104 -28.43 3.64 -25.35
C GLY A 104 -28.10 2.62 -24.27
N LYS A 105 -26.89 2.66 -23.70
CA LYS A 105 -26.52 1.82 -22.54
C LYS A 105 -26.88 2.53 -21.23
N LEU A 106 -27.05 1.76 -20.16
CA LEU A 106 -27.26 2.34 -18.84
C LEU A 106 -26.08 3.28 -18.49
N TRP A 107 -26.43 4.44 -17.97
CA TRP A 107 -25.45 5.47 -17.61
C TRP A 107 -24.62 5.07 -16.38
N LEU A 108 -25.24 4.40 -15.39
CA LEU A 108 -24.56 3.88 -14.20
C LEU A 108 -24.12 2.42 -14.44
N GLU A 109 -22.85 2.18 -14.26
CA GLU A 109 -22.29 0.81 -14.24
C GLU A 109 -22.56 0.13 -12.89
N ASP A 110 -22.49 -1.19 -12.83
CA ASP A 110 -22.81 -1.97 -11.61
C ASP A 110 -21.94 -1.59 -10.41
N ASP A 111 -20.69 -1.25 -10.64
CA ASP A 111 -19.78 -0.77 -9.60
C ASP A 111 -20.21 0.59 -9.05
N CYS A 112 -20.65 1.51 -9.90
CA CYS A 112 -21.24 2.78 -9.50
C CYS A 112 -22.51 2.55 -8.66
N VAL A 113 -23.39 1.64 -9.09
CA VAL A 113 -24.60 1.28 -8.35
C VAL A 113 -24.26 0.72 -6.97
N SER A 114 -23.23 -0.12 -6.85
CA SER A 114 -22.76 -0.63 -5.56
C SER A 114 -22.34 0.48 -4.60
N MET A 115 -21.61 1.49 -5.08
CA MET A 115 -21.25 2.65 -4.25
C MET A 115 -22.47 3.47 -3.84
N LEU A 116 -23.45 3.67 -4.75
CA LEU A 116 -24.69 4.37 -4.44
C LEU A 116 -25.54 3.62 -3.41
N ASN A 117 -25.56 2.30 -3.48
CA ASN A 117 -26.18 1.44 -2.47
C ASN A 117 -25.50 1.63 -1.10
N MET A 118 -24.17 1.74 -1.09
CA MET A 118 -23.42 2.02 0.15
C MET A 118 -23.75 3.41 0.71
N ILE A 119 -23.89 4.45 -0.11
CA ILE A 119 -24.31 5.81 0.32
C ILE A 119 -25.69 5.75 0.94
N ALA A 120 -26.66 5.07 0.28
CA ALA A 120 -28.03 4.95 0.73
C ALA A 120 -28.21 4.00 1.93
N CYS A 121 -27.23 3.18 2.27
CA CYS A 121 -27.35 2.05 3.19
C CYS A 121 -28.47 1.06 2.80
N LYS A 122 -28.77 0.92 1.50
CA LYS A 122 -29.79 0.05 0.96
C LYS A 122 -29.24 -0.68 -0.27
N ASN A 123 -29.42 -1.99 -0.34
CA ASN A 123 -29.05 -2.76 -1.53
C ASN A 123 -30.00 -2.53 -2.71
N SER A 124 -29.79 -3.23 -3.81
CA SER A 124 -30.63 -3.12 -5.01
C SER A 124 -32.10 -3.57 -4.81
N ASP A 125 -32.39 -4.33 -3.76
CA ASP A 125 -33.73 -4.76 -3.34
C ASP A 125 -34.30 -3.85 -2.24
N ASP A 126 -33.72 -2.68 -1.99
CA ASP A 126 -34.06 -1.72 -0.93
C ASP A 126 -34.01 -2.27 0.51
N ARG A 127 -33.27 -3.37 0.74
CA ARG A 127 -33.01 -3.91 2.08
C ARG A 127 -31.83 -3.16 2.72
N TYR A 128 -31.99 -2.81 3.99
CA TYR A 128 -30.97 -2.10 4.75
C TYR A 128 -29.70 -2.94 5.01
N PHE A 129 -28.54 -2.31 4.92
CA PHE A 129 -27.25 -2.86 5.30
C PHE A 129 -26.29 -1.76 5.80
N ASN A 130 -25.12 -2.13 6.27
CA ASN A 130 -24.18 -1.18 6.88
C ASN A 130 -23.63 -0.10 5.92
N GLY A 131 -23.66 -0.32 4.60
CA GLY A 131 -23.29 0.64 3.59
C GLY A 131 -21.95 1.35 3.88
N TYR A 132 -21.96 2.69 3.82
CA TYR A 132 -20.78 3.52 4.09
C TYR A 132 -20.19 3.35 5.50
N LYS A 133 -20.97 2.84 6.47
CA LYS A 133 -20.50 2.67 7.86
C LYS A 133 -19.30 1.73 7.98
N VAL A 134 -19.08 0.81 7.03
CA VAL A 134 -17.91 -0.04 6.99
C VAL A 134 -16.60 0.74 6.78
N LEU A 135 -16.68 1.97 6.28
CA LEU A 135 -15.55 2.86 6.03
C LEU A 135 -15.15 3.68 7.27
N LEU A 136 -16.00 3.74 8.30
CA LEU A 136 -15.73 4.56 9.49
C LEU A 136 -14.43 4.18 10.19
N GLY A 137 -14.09 2.88 10.20
CA GLY A 137 -12.82 2.41 10.76
C GLY A 137 -11.57 2.89 10.01
N ALA A 138 -11.72 3.28 8.73
CA ALA A 138 -10.61 3.81 7.94
C ALA A 138 -10.43 5.34 8.12
N LYS A 139 -11.40 6.03 8.70
CA LYS A 139 -11.37 7.50 8.87
C LYS A 139 -10.18 7.97 9.71
N MET A 140 -9.76 7.20 10.71
CA MET A 140 -8.62 7.52 11.56
C MET A 140 -7.28 7.58 10.81
N TYR A 141 -7.20 7.03 9.59
CA TYR A 141 -6.01 7.03 8.74
C TYR A 141 -6.05 8.10 7.65
N HIS A 142 -7.08 8.91 7.62
CA HIS A 142 -7.25 9.99 6.65
C HIS A 142 -6.83 11.33 7.23
N THR A 143 -6.19 12.17 6.42
CA THR A 143 -5.95 13.58 6.71
C THR A 143 -6.30 14.44 5.50
N LYS A 144 -6.98 15.55 5.73
CA LYS A 144 -7.33 16.54 4.69
C LYS A 144 -6.16 17.40 4.25
N ASP A 145 -5.09 17.41 5.05
CA ASP A 145 -3.98 18.35 4.87
C ASP A 145 -2.93 17.85 3.86
N ARG A 146 -3.11 16.62 3.34
CA ARG A 146 -2.19 16.06 2.35
C ARG A 146 -2.88 15.89 1.00
N THR A 147 -2.30 16.51 -0.02
CA THR A 147 -2.74 16.43 -1.41
C THR A 147 -1.88 15.48 -2.25
N ILE A 148 -0.72 15.08 -1.75
CA ILE A 148 0.26 14.23 -2.46
C ILE A 148 0.19 12.81 -1.90
N ASP A 149 0.24 11.81 -2.79
CA ASP A 149 0.36 10.41 -2.37
C ASP A 149 1.66 10.20 -1.59
N VAL A 150 1.53 9.58 -0.42
CA VAL A 150 2.65 9.31 0.49
C VAL A 150 3.80 8.56 -0.20
N SER A 151 3.48 7.64 -1.13
CA SER A 151 4.51 6.88 -1.84
C SER A 151 5.36 7.78 -2.75
N ASN A 152 4.72 8.75 -3.42
CA ASN A 152 5.41 9.74 -4.25
C ASN A 152 6.28 10.68 -3.40
N GLU A 153 5.75 11.16 -2.28
CA GLU A 153 6.51 12.01 -1.33
C GLU A 153 7.77 11.29 -0.82
N ILE A 154 7.60 10.03 -0.37
CA ILE A 154 8.72 9.19 0.09
C ILE A 154 9.76 9.01 -1.01
N TYR A 155 9.34 8.63 -2.21
CA TYR A 155 10.28 8.46 -3.33
C TYR A 155 11.03 9.74 -3.67
N GLY A 156 10.35 10.89 -3.69
CA GLY A 156 10.98 12.19 -3.87
C GLY A 156 12.02 12.52 -2.80
N HIS A 157 11.77 12.18 -1.55
CA HIS A 157 12.77 12.32 -0.49
C HIS A 157 13.99 11.41 -0.69
N LEU A 158 13.78 10.15 -1.09
CA LEU A 158 14.85 9.20 -1.36
C LEU A 158 15.72 9.64 -2.55
N CYS A 159 15.12 10.16 -3.63
CA CYS A 159 15.83 10.74 -4.77
C CYS A 159 16.74 11.91 -4.36
N ASN A 160 16.36 12.65 -3.33
CA ASN A 160 17.14 13.76 -2.77
C ASN A 160 18.13 13.32 -1.67
N GLY A 161 18.41 12.02 -1.53
CA GLY A 161 19.36 11.48 -0.57
C GLY A 161 18.94 11.59 0.90
N LYS A 162 17.65 11.79 1.17
CA LYS A 162 17.14 11.90 2.55
C LYS A 162 16.90 10.52 3.16
N ILE A 163 17.04 10.44 4.48
CA ILE A 163 16.61 9.29 5.27
C ILE A 163 15.13 9.46 5.59
N VAL A 164 14.33 8.43 5.29
CA VAL A 164 12.90 8.38 5.59
C VAL A 164 12.66 7.27 6.61
N ILE A 165 12.05 7.61 7.74
CA ILE A 165 11.62 6.65 8.76
C ILE A 165 10.10 6.56 8.68
N LEU A 166 9.60 5.36 8.36
CA LEU A 166 8.17 5.07 8.28
C LEU A 166 7.78 4.20 9.48
N ASP A 167 7.10 4.79 10.43
CA ASP A 167 6.54 4.07 11.57
C ASP A 167 5.17 3.48 11.19
N LEU A 168 5.12 2.16 11.05
CA LEU A 168 3.91 1.39 10.79
C LEU A 168 3.40 0.64 12.03
N SER A 169 3.87 0.99 13.23
CA SER A 169 3.45 0.34 14.48
C SER A 169 1.96 0.58 14.79
N VAL A 170 1.39 1.66 14.28
CA VAL A 170 -0.02 2.04 14.48
C VAL A 170 -0.90 1.42 13.39
N GLY A 171 -2.03 0.85 13.79
CA GLY A 171 -3.02 0.26 12.89
C GLY A 171 -3.09 -1.26 12.94
N ASN A 172 -4.02 -1.85 12.19
CA ASN A 172 -4.13 -3.30 12.10
C ASN A 172 -3.08 -3.91 11.15
N ALA A 173 -2.76 -5.19 11.34
CA ALA A 173 -1.74 -5.88 10.56
C ALA A 173 -2.02 -5.86 9.04
N ALA A 174 -3.28 -5.98 8.62
CA ALA A 174 -3.66 -5.98 7.21
C ALA A 174 -3.41 -4.61 6.54
N LEU A 175 -3.65 -3.50 7.26
CA LEU A 175 -3.36 -2.16 6.77
C LEU A 175 -1.85 -1.92 6.64
N ARG A 176 -1.08 -2.34 7.66
CA ARG A 176 0.39 -2.26 7.65
C ARG A 176 0.98 -3.00 6.45
N ASP A 177 0.55 -4.24 6.23
CA ASP A 177 0.98 -5.05 5.10
C ASP A 177 0.64 -4.38 3.76
N LYS A 178 -0.59 -3.91 3.60
CA LYS A 178 -1.04 -3.23 2.37
C LYS A 178 -0.26 -1.95 2.11
N LEU A 179 -0.04 -1.12 3.12
CA LEU A 179 0.66 0.16 2.99
C LEU A 179 2.15 -0.05 2.69
N SER A 180 2.82 -0.96 3.40
CA SER A 180 4.23 -1.27 3.16
C SER A 180 4.45 -1.82 1.76
N LYS A 181 3.59 -2.74 1.29
CA LYS A 181 3.63 -3.27 -0.07
C LYS A 181 3.40 -2.18 -1.12
N LYS A 182 2.43 -1.28 -0.90
CA LYS A 182 2.16 -0.16 -1.82
C LYS A 182 3.38 0.74 -1.97
N ILE A 183 3.99 1.15 -0.86
CA ILE A 183 5.16 2.03 -0.87
C ILE A 183 6.36 1.34 -1.53
N ALA A 184 6.64 0.09 -1.14
CA ALA A 184 7.73 -0.68 -1.72
C ALA A 184 7.56 -0.92 -3.23
N ALA A 185 6.32 -1.24 -3.67
CA ALA A 185 6.00 -1.39 -5.09
C ALA A 185 6.19 -0.08 -5.86
N TYR A 186 5.78 1.06 -5.29
CA TYR A 186 5.98 2.37 -5.92
C TYR A 186 7.47 2.69 -6.10
N ILE A 187 8.29 2.48 -5.05
CA ILE A 187 9.74 2.70 -5.11
C ILE A 187 10.37 1.81 -6.19
N PHE A 188 10.01 0.51 -6.20
CA PHE A 188 10.54 -0.45 -7.15
C PHE A 188 10.16 -0.09 -8.59
N ASN A 189 8.89 0.19 -8.86
CA ASN A 189 8.40 0.53 -10.20
C ASN A 189 9.00 1.86 -10.69
N SER A 190 9.06 2.89 -9.84
CA SER A 190 9.66 4.18 -10.21
C SER A 190 11.15 4.06 -10.56
N SER A 191 11.90 3.24 -9.82
CA SER A 191 13.31 2.97 -10.13
C SER A 191 13.47 2.14 -11.41
N MET A 192 12.58 1.18 -11.63
CA MET A 192 12.54 0.38 -12.87
C MET A 192 12.20 1.26 -14.09
N ASP A 193 11.23 2.15 -13.97
CA ASP A 193 10.84 3.08 -15.04
C ASP A 193 11.97 4.05 -15.39
N CYS A 194 12.68 4.57 -14.37
CA CYS A 194 13.87 5.39 -14.54
C CYS A 194 14.93 4.63 -15.36
N PHE A 195 15.24 3.37 -14.96
CA PHE A 195 16.18 2.52 -15.68
C PHE A 195 15.73 2.22 -17.13
N THR A 196 14.44 1.98 -17.35
CA THR A 196 13.87 1.67 -18.67
C THR A 196 13.96 2.85 -19.63
N ARG A 197 13.89 4.08 -19.11
CA ARG A 197 14.13 5.31 -19.89
C ARG A 197 15.61 5.57 -20.20
N GLY A 198 16.51 4.71 -19.77
CA GLY A 198 17.96 4.89 -19.94
C GLY A 198 18.59 5.87 -18.94
N GLU A 199 17.86 6.25 -17.90
CA GLU A 199 18.33 7.09 -16.82
C GLU A 199 18.94 6.24 -15.70
N THR A 200 19.80 6.84 -14.88
CA THR A 200 20.39 6.15 -13.72
C THR A 200 19.48 6.27 -12.51
N PRO A 201 18.89 5.16 -12.02
CA PRO A 201 18.07 5.21 -10.80
C PRO A 201 18.89 5.65 -9.57
N PRO A 202 18.26 6.29 -8.57
CA PRO A 202 18.92 6.62 -7.31
C PRO A 202 19.32 5.34 -6.55
N ASN A 203 20.42 5.42 -5.77
CA ASN A 203 20.75 4.35 -4.83
C ASN A 203 19.81 4.40 -3.63
N ILE A 204 19.03 3.37 -3.44
CA ILE A 204 18.05 3.28 -2.35
C ILE A 204 18.36 2.05 -1.49
N VAL A 205 18.38 2.24 -0.18
CA VAL A 205 18.43 1.14 0.78
C VAL A 205 17.07 1.08 1.49
N LEU A 206 16.41 -0.07 1.36
CA LEU A 206 15.18 -0.38 2.10
C LEU A 206 15.54 -1.22 3.31
N TYR A 207 15.31 -0.70 4.51
CA TYR A 207 15.53 -1.40 5.76
C TYR A 207 14.20 -1.82 6.40
N ILE A 208 14.07 -3.09 6.78
CA ILE A 208 12.86 -3.67 7.35
C ILE A 208 13.17 -4.25 8.73
N GLU A 209 12.53 -3.74 9.75
CA GLU A 209 12.49 -4.36 11.09
C GLU A 209 11.38 -5.40 11.17
N GLU A 210 11.60 -6.43 11.98
CA GLU A 210 10.66 -7.55 12.19
C GLU A 210 10.15 -8.14 10.86
N ALA A 211 11.10 -8.42 9.98
CA ALA A 211 10.86 -8.76 8.58
C ALA A 211 9.94 -9.96 8.37
N HIS A 212 9.87 -10.90 9.33
CA HIS A 212 8.96 -12.04 9.28
C HIS A 212 7.47 -11.63 9.16
N ASN A 213 7.11 -10.41 9.56
CA ASN A 213 5.76 -9.88 9.42
C ASN A 213 5.42 -9.42 7.99
N LEU A 214 6.41 -9.08 7.16
CA LEU A 214 6.21 -8.51 5.83
C LEU A 214 6.69 -9.42 4.70
N ILE A 215 7.76 -10.17 4.92
CA ILE A 215 8.42 -11.01 3.91
C ILE A 215 8.35 -12.50 4.27
N GLY A 216 7.19 -12.93 4.76
CA GLY A 216 6.94 -14.31 5.21
C GLY A 216 6.87 -15.34 4.08
N LYS A 217 6.85 -16.62 4.46
CA LYS A 217 6.80 -17.79 3.54
C LYS A 217 5.57 -17.81 2.63
N GLU A 218 4.47 -17.19 3.07
CA GLU A 218 3.20 -17.16 2.33
C GLU A 218 3.23 -16.24 1.11
N ASN A 219 4.26 -15.40 0.96
CA ASN A 219 4.39 -14.51 -0.18
C ASN A 219 4.70 -15.30 -1.46
N LYS A 220 4.08 -14.90 -2.57
CA LYS A 220 4.41 -15.43 -3.90
C LYS A 220 5.67 -14.78 -4.45
N LEU A 221 6.37 -15.46 -5.33
CA LEU A 221 7.56 -14.89 -6.02
C LEU A 221 7.28 -13.62 -6.81
N THR A 222 6.02 -13.44 -7.22
CA THR A 222 5.53 -12.26 -7.95
C THR A 222 5.20 -11.08 -7.02
N ASP A 223 5.16 -11.31 -5.71
CA ASP A 223 4.86 -10.26 -4.74
C ASP A 223 6.03 -9.28 -4.63
N THR A 224 5.72 -8.08 -4.16
CA THR A 224 6.65 -6.94 -4.14
C THR A 224 7.99 -7.27 -3.45
N TRP A 225 7.97 -7.84 -2.26
CA TRP A 225 9.17 -8.06 -1.48
C TRP A 225 10.11 -9.13 -2.07
N PRO A 226 9.62 -10.33 -2.47
CA PRO A 226 10.46 -11.31 -3.18
C PRO A 226 11.03 -10.77 -4.49
N ARG A 227 10.29 -9.94 -5.23
CA ARG A 227 10.80 -9.29 -6.43
C ARG A 227 11.92 -8.30 -6.12
N ILE A 228 11.78 -7.47 -5.09
CA ILE A 228 12.83 -6.54 -4.68
C ILE A 228 14.09 -7.31 -4.28
N ALA A 229 13.98 -8.39 -3.49
CA ALA A 229 15.12 -9.20 -3.09
C ALA A 229 15.84 -9.83 -4.29
N LYS A 230 15.11 -10.23 -5.34
CA LYS A 230 15.67 -10.89 -6.52
C LYS A 230 16.19 -9.92 -7.58
N GLU A 231 15.49 -8.81 -7.79
CA GLU A 231 15.69 -7.92 -8.93
C GLU A 231 16.14 -6.51 -8.53
N GLY A 232 16.03 -6.16 -7.25
CA GLY A 232 16.26 -4.79 -6.76
C GLY A 232 17.65 -4.25 -7.10
N ALA A 233 18.68 -5.07 -7.01
CA ALA A 233 20.06 -4.67 -7.32
C ALA A 233 20.20 -4.10 -8.74
N LYS A 234 19.47 -4.65 -9.72
CA LYS A 234 19.42 -4.15 -11.11
C LYS A 234 18.96 -2.69 -11.18
N TYR A 235 18.06 -2.30 -10.30
CA TYR A 235 17.46 -0.96 -10.23
C TYR A 235 18.06 -0.11 -9.09
N ARG A 236 19.24 -0.52 -8.58
CA ARG A 236 19.98 0.15 -7.50
C ARG A 236 19.22 0.21 -6.18
N ILE A 237 18.40 -0.80 -5.91
CA ILE A 237 17.70 -0.98 -4.64
C ILE A 237 18.36 -2.12 -3.86
N SER A 238 18.87 -1.83 -2.68
CA SER A 238 19.37 -2.81 -1.72
C SER A 238 18.34 -3.07 -0.64
N LEU A 239 18.13 -4.34 -0.28
CA LEU A 239 17.24 -4.75 0.80
C LEU A 239 18.07 -5.15 2.01
N VAL A 240 17.83 -4.50 3.14
CA VAL A 240 18.35 -4.88 4.46
C VAL A 240 17.16 -5.24 5.33
N TYR A 241 17.25 -6.35 6.05
CA TYR A 241 16.17 -6.77 6.91
C TYR A 241 16.67 -7.41 8.19
N ALA A 242 15.95 -7.18 9.28
CA ALA A 242 16.20 -7.79 10.58
C ALA A 242 15.02 -8.67 11.00
N THR A 243 15.33 -9.83 11.57
CA THR A 243 14.32 -10.77 12.06
C THR A 243 14.87 -11.60 13.22
N GLN A 244 13.99 -11.97 14.14
CA GLN A 244 14.28 -12.96 15.19
C GLN A 244 13.88 -14.38 14.74
N GLU A 245 13.09 -14.50 13.64
CA GLU A 245 12.55 -15.75 13.13
C GLU A 245 13.02 -16.01 11.68
N VAL A 246 14.20 -16.58 11.52
CA VAL A 246 14.75 -16.93 10.19
C VAL A 246 13.81 -17.91 9.47
N SER A 247 13.25 -18.89 10.23
CA SER A 247 12.37 -19.92 9.69
C SER A 247 11.05 -19.39 9.14
N SER A 248 10.66 -18.16 9.46
CA SER A 248 9.44 -17.52 8.98
C SER A 248 9.65 -16.68 7.71
N VAL A 249 10.89 -16.33 7.39
CA VAL A 249 11.21 -15.55 6.18
C VAL A 249 11.12 -16.41 4.92
N HIS A 250 10.73 -15.77 3.81
CA HIS A 250 10.59 -16.45 2.51
C HIS A 250 11.93 -17.03 2.03
N PRO A 251 12.00 -18.34 1.67
CA PRO A 251 13.26 -19.03 1.35
C PRO A 251 14.07 -18.38 0.22
N ASN A 252 13.39 -17.82 -0.80
CA ASN A 252 14.10 -17.14 -1.89
C ASN A 252 14.75 -15.82 -1.47
N ILE A 253 14.24 -15.16 -0.43
CA ILE A 253 14.88 -13.98 0.13
C ILE A 253 16.14 -14.37 0.87
N LEU A 254 16.05 -15.40 1.71
CA LEU A 254 17.22 -15.94 2.41
C LEU A 254 18.30 -16.43 1.43
N ALA A 255 17.91 -17.13 0.37
CA ALA A 255 18.86 -17.63 -0.65
C ALA A 255 19.56 -16.50 -1.44
N ASN A 256 18.96 -15.33 -1.57
CA ASN A 256 19.56 -14.17 -2.22
C ASN A 256 20.24 -13.20 -1.24
N THR A 257 20.33 -13.56 0.05
CA THR A 257 20.99 -12.74 1.05
C THR A 257 22.51 -12.99 1.01
N GLU A 258 23.25 -11.97 0.67
CA GLU A 258 24.70 -12.05 0.49
C GLU A 258 25.47 -11.77 1.78
N ASN A 259 24.96 -10.88 2.62
CA ASN A 259 25.59 -10.45 3.85
C ASN A 259 24.74 -10.84 5.06
N TRP A 260 25.35 -11.48 6.04
CA TRP A 260 24.69 -12.00 7.23
C TRP A 260 25.36 -11.46 8.48
N ILE A 261 24.59 -10.92 9.39
CA ILE A 261 25.00 -10.51 10.73
C ILE A 261 24.09 -11.25 11.70
N VAL A 262 24.65 -12.26 12.38
CA VAL A 262 23.89 -13.16 13.24
C VAL A 262 24.37 -13.01 14.67
N SER A 263 23.50 -12.51 15.53
CA SER A 263 23.70 -12.41 16.97
C SER A 263 23.14 -13.64 17.71
N HIS A 264 22.71 -13.50 18.96
CA HIS A 264 22.10 -14.58 19.72
C HIS A 264 20.80 -15.09 19.06
N ILE A 265 20.61 -16.41 19.07
CA ILE A 265 19.40 -17.07 18.57
C ILE A 265 18.84 -17.96 19.69
N ASN A 266 17.56 -17.81 20.02
CA ASN A 266 16.92 -18.50 21.14
C ASN A 266 16.49 -19.95 20.85
N SER A 267 16.51 -20.38 19.59
CA SER A 267 15.93 -21.66 19.17
C SER A 267 16.87 -22.47 18.29
N GLU A 268 17.06 -23.76 18.64
CA GLU A 268 17.78 -24.70 17.78
C GLU A 268 17.15 -24.87 16.40
N ARG A 269 15.84 -24.69 16.27
CA ARG A 269 15.13 -24.73 15.00
C ARG A 269 15.62 -23.61 14.08
N GLU A 270 15.75 -22.39 14.61
CA GLU A 270 16.22 -21.23 13.88
C GLU A 270 17.69 -21.38 13.45
N VAL A 271 18.53 -21.94 14.34
CA VAL A 271 19.94 -22.23 14.00
C VAL A 271 20.04 -23.28 12.88
N ARG A 272 19.20 -24.32 12.91
CA ARG A 272 19.14 -25.34 11.84
C ARG A 272 18.63 -24.74 10.51
N GLU A 273 17.71 -23.81 10.55
CA GLU A 273 17.25 -23.12 9.34
C GLU A 273 18.35 -22.26 8.73
N LEU A 274 19.05 -21.47 9.56
CA LEU A 274 20.18 -20.64 9.16
C LEU A 274 21.30 -21.47 8.52
N ALA A 275 21.63 -22.64 9.09
CA ALA A 275 22.68 -23.54 8.60
C ALA A 275 22.42 -24.14 7.21
N LYS A 276 21.19 -24.03 6.68
CA LYS A 276 20.88 -24.44 5.29
C LYS A 276 21.44 -23.49 4.24
N PHE A 277 21.68 -22.23 4.61
CA PHE A 277 22.10 -21.21 3.65
C PHE A 277 23.61 -20.96 3.67
N TYR A 278 24.23 -21.03 4.87
CA TYR A 278 25.67 -20.88 5.04
C TYR A 278 26.18 -21.73 6.21
N ASP A 279 27.49 -21.89 6.30
CA ASP A 279 28.14 -22.74 7.30
C ASP A 279 28.15 -22.09 8.70
N PHE A 280 26.96 -21.91 9.24
CA PHE A 280 26.75 -21.51 10.63
C PHE A 280 26.66 -22.70 11.60
N SER A 281 26.72 -23.94 11.08
CA SER A 281 26.61 -25.16 11.87
C SER A 281 27.67 -25.24 12.97
N ASP A 282 28.90 -24.86 12.66
CA ASP A 282 30.03 -24.86 13.60
C ASP A 282 29.85 -23.89 14.76
N PHE A 283 29.03 -22.87 14.57
CA PHE A 283 28.71 -21.83 15.56
C PHE A 283 27.43 -22.13 16.36
N SER A 284 26.73 -23.23 16.10
CA SER A 284 25.40 -23.51 16.67
C SER A 284 25.36 -23.38 18.20
N LYS A 285 26.33 -24.00 18.90
CA LYS A 285 26.41 -23.92 20.37
C LYS A 285 26.63 -22.49 20.85
N SER A 286 27.45 -21.72 20.17
CA SER A 286 27.77 -20.36 20.57
C SER A 286 26.67 -19.38 20.22
N LEU A 287 25.91 -19.58 19.12
CA LEU A 287 24.74 -18.81 18.77
C LEU A 287 23.61 -18.95 19.80
N LEU A 288 23.45 -20.16 20.36
CA LEU A 288 22.44 -20.45 21.40
C LEU A 288 22.84 -19.97 22.80
N ARG A 289 24.13 -19.91 23.11
CA ARG A 289 24.62 -19.64 24.47
C ARG A 289 25.11 -18.22 24.71
N SER A 290 25.69 -17.58 23.69
CA SER A 290 26.26 -16.26 23.85
C SER A 290 25.16 -15.19 23.85
N GLN A 291 24.94 -14.59 25.01
CA GLN A 291 23.98 -13.49 25.20
C GLN A 291 24.69 -12.15 25.38
N ASP A 292 26.00 -12.10 25.11
CA ASP A 292 26.79 -10.88 25.25
C ASP A 292 26.34 -9.83 24.22
N VAL A 293 26.10 -8.62 24.68
CA VAL A 293 25.66 -7.51 23.84
C VAL A 293 26.76 -7.13 22.83
N GLY A 294 26.38 -7.09 21.55
CA GLY A 294 27.27 -6.73 20.46
C GLY A 294 28.10 -7.88 19.89
N PHE A 295 28.05 -9.09 20.49
CA PHE A 295 28.74 -10.23 19.94
C PHE A 295 27.97 -10.86 18.79
N SER A 296 28.56 -10.92 17.58
CA SER A 296 27.90 -11.40 16.37
C SER A 296 28.83 -12.27 15.52
N ARG A 297 28.23 -13.04 14.60
CA ARG A 297 28.90 -13.77 13.52
C ARG A 297 28.54 -13.11 12.23
N VAL A 298 29.54 -12.75 11.46
CA VAL A 298 29.35 -12.03 10.19
C VAL A 298 29.89 -12.85 9.05
N LYS A 299 29.08 -12.98 8.01
CA LYS A 299 29.47 -13.48 6.70
C LYS A 299 29.14 -12.40 5.68
N THR A 300 30.10 -12.05 4.85
CA THR A 300 29.91 -11.02 3.80
C THR A 300 30.13 -11.60 2.41
N LEU A 301 29.69 -10.89 1.39
CA LEU A 301 29.94 -11.25 0.00
C LEU A 301 31.47 -11.35 -0.29
N SER A 302 32.26 -10.45 0.33
CA SER A 302 33.71 -10.38 0.15
C SER A 302 34.51 -11.46 0.91
N SER A 303 33.88 -12.20 1.85
CA SER A 303 34.52 -13.26 2.64
C SER A 303 33.65 -14.51 2.66
N PRO A 304 34.20 -15.67 2.24
CA PRO A 304 33.47 -16.94 2.31
C PRO A 304 33.35 -17.46 3.75
N PHE A 305 34.14 -16.93 4.68
CA PHE A 305 34.17 -17.41 6.06
C PHE A 305 33.18 -16.67 6.95
N VAL A 306 32.60 -17.39 7.92
CA VAL A 306 31.83 -16.81 9.03
C VAL A 306 32.86 -16.39 10.10
N VAL A 307 32.87 -15.11 10.43
CA VAL A 307 33.82 -14.50 11.37
C VAL A 307 33.11 -14.02 12.62
N PRO A 308 33.53 -14.39 13.84
CA PRO A 308 33.04 -13.79 15.07
C PRO A 308 33.57 -12.36 15.19
N ILE A 309 32.68 -11.44 15.53
CA ILE A 309 33.01 -10.02 15.74
C ILE A 309 32.39 -9.48 17.01
N GLN A 310 32.99 -8.45 17.57
CA GLN A 310 32.38 -7.60 18.60
C GLN A 310 31.98 -6.27 17.95
N ILE A 311 30.69 -5.94 18.00
CA ILE A 311 30.17 -4.67 17.53
C ILE A 311 30.32 -3.65 18.66
N ASP A 312 30.96 -2.53 18.38
CA ASP A 312 31.13 -1.42 19.33
C ASP A 312 29.75 -0.83 19.69
N LYS A 313 29.63 -0.45 20.97
CA LYS A 313 28.44 0.28 21.41
C LYS A 313 28.37 1.63 20.69
N PHE A 314 27.19 1.95 20.15
CA PHE A 314 26.94 3.26 19.55
C PHE A 314 27.11 4.37 20.59
N ASP A 315 28.08 5.27 20.38
CA ASP A 315 28.37 6.42 21.21
C ASP A 315 28.36 7.70 20.35
N PRO A 316 27.27 8.50 20.43
CA PRO A 316 27.13 9.73 19.66
C PRO A 316 28.23 10.75 19.93
N GLU A 317 28.73 10.84 21.16
CA GLU A 317 29.77 11.81 21.55
C GLU A 317 31.16 11.41 21.02
N ARG A 318 31.43 10.11 20.97
CA ARG A 318 32.64 9.60 20.32
C ARG A 318 32.64 9.93 18.83
N ILE A 319 31.52 9.67 18.14
CA ILE A 319 31.38 9.93 16.70
C ILE A 319 31.53 11.42 16.39
N LYS A 320 30.94 12.32 17.21
CA LYS A 320 31.12 13.76 17.05
C LYS A 320 32.58 14.17 17.17
N ARG A 321 33.29 13.65 18.17
CA ARG A 321 34.73 13.92 18.37
C ARG A 321 35.60 13.47 17.21
N GLU A 322 35.37 12.27 16.70
CA GLU A 322 36.11 11.71 15.56
C GLU A 322 35.87 12.52 14.27
N ARG A 323 34.64 13.04 14.04
CA ARG A 323 34.31 13.91 12.89
C ARG A 323 34.92 15.31 12.99
N THR A 324 35.16 15.81 14.20
CA THR A 324 35.78 17.15 14.41
C THR A 324 37.31 17.08 14.33
N SER A 325 37.88 15.89 14.33
CA SER A 325 39.33 15.63 14.28
C SER A 325 39.80 15.25 12.86
N GLN A 326 38.93 15.16 11.89
CA GLN A 326 39.19 15.04 10.45
C GLN A 326 38.93 16.35 9.72
#